data_d801ed57a6ead01d26b9676c7b3e659a
#
_entry.id   d801ed57a6ead01d26b9676c7b3e659a
#
_cell.length_a   1.000
_cell.length_b   1.000
_cell.length_c   1.000
_cell.angle_alpha   90.00
_cell.angle_beta   90.00
_cell.angle_gamma   90.00
#
_symmetry.space_group_name_H-M   'P 1'
#
loop_
_entity.id
_entity.type
_entity.pdbx_description
1 polymer ?
#
loop_
_entity_poly.entity_id
_entity_poly.type
_entity_poly.pdbx_seq_one_letter_code
_entity_poly.pdbx_strand_id
1 'polypeptide(L)'
;MKKSREIAFLGIICAISAVFLLLGAAFEVLDITSAILASLMLLIAHEELKGKAVLVYLVTAVISGLYVFAFSPLPAVEYAIFGLYPLIKPLIDKTPKVLGYILKGVYILASSLTSVVAIYLIVPSSVEKPYMFAIYAIVFAAVIILFDLLIVRFKRYYYFKLRGMLRIDRFFK
;
A
#
# COMPACT_ATOMS: atom_id res chain seq x y z
N MET A 1 13.61 -23.51 -13.65
CA MET A 1 12.30 -23.71 -12.98
C MET A 1 12.04 -22.73 -11.83
N LYS A 2 12.98 -22.45 -10.94
CA LYS A 2 12.77 -21.55 -9.79
C LYS A 2 12.37 -20.11 -10.21
N LYS A 3 13.06 -19.52 -11.19
CA LYS A 3 12.75 -18.16 -11.71
C LYS A 3 11.33 -18.04 -12.28
N SER A 4 10.86 -19.06 -13.01
CA SER A 4 9.51 -19.07 -13.59
C SER A 4 8.41 -19.05 -12.51
N ARG A 5 8.60 -19.79 -11.43
CA ARG A 5 7.64 -19.82 -10.29
C ARG A 5 7.63 -18.48 -9.54
N GLU A 6 8.79 -17.84 -9.36
CA GLU A 6 8.87 -16.52 -8.74
C GLU A 6 8.11 -15.48 -9.57
N ILE A 7 8.27 -15.50 -10.91
CA ILE A 7 7.56 -14.59 -11.81
C ILE A 7 6.05 -14.85 -11.74
N ALA A 8 5.63 -16.12 -11.76
CA ALA A 8 4.21 -16.48 -11.62
C ALA A 8 3.63 -15.96 -10.29
N PHE A 9 4.35 -16.13 -9.18
CA PHE A 9 3.93 -15.65 -7.88
C PHE A 9 3.78 -14.12 -7.86
N LEU A 10 4.78 -13.38 -8.38
CA LEU A 10 4.71 -11.92 -8.47
C LEU A 10 3.54 -11.47 -9.36
N GLY A 11 3.29 -12.17 -10.49
CA GLY A 11 2.15 -11.90 -11.37
C GLY A 11 0.80 -12.10 -10.67
N ILE A 12 0.65 -13.15 -9.87
CA ILE A 12 -0.57 -13.38 -9.06
C ILE A 12 -0.79 -12.25 -8.07
N ILE A 13 0.26 -11.84 -7.35
CA ILE A 13 0.17 -10.72 -6.40
C ILE A 13 -0.21 -9.41 -7.12
N CYS A 14 0.41 -9.11 -8.27
CA CYS A 14 0.04 -7.94 -9.08
C CYS A 14 -1.43 -7.99 -9.50
N ALA A 15 -1.91 -9.14 -9.99
CA ALA A 15 -3.29 -9.31 -10.43
C ALA A 15 -4.29 -9.09 -9.28
N ILE A 16 -4.05 -9.68 -8.11
CA ILE A 16 -4.90 -9.52 -6.93
C ILE A 16 -4.90 -8.05 -6.47
N SER A 17 -3.72 -7.41 -6.43
CA SER A 17 -3.60 -5.99 -6.06
C SER A 17 -4.36 -5.09 -7.04
N ALA A 18 -4.26 -5.35 -8.35
CA ALA A 18 -4.98 -4.61 -9.37
C ALA A 18 -6.51 -4.79 -9.22
N VAL A 19 -6.99 -6.00 -8.92
CA VAL A 19 -8.41 -6.25 -8.66
C VAL A 19 -8.91 -5.45 -7.45
N PHE A 20 -8.14 -5.41 -6.35
CA PHE A 20 -8.52 -4.59 -5.21
C PHE A 20 -8.63 -3.11 -5.58
N LEU A 21 -7.68 -2.57 -6.34
CA LEU A 21 -7.70 -1.17 -6.76
C LEU A 21 -8.85 -0.87 -7.72
N LEU A 22 -9.19 -1.81 -8.62
CA LEU A 22 -10.38 -1.68 -9.47
C LEU A 22 -11.69 -1.67 -8.66
N LEU A 23 -11.79 -2.51 -7.63
CA LEU A 23 -12.93 -2.49 -6.72
C LEU A 23 -13.03 -1.16 -5.96
N GLY A 24 -11.90 -0.60 -5.52
CA GLY A 24 -11.87 0.75 -4.93
C GLY A 24 -12.38 1.81 -5.91
N ALA A 25 -11.89 1.79 -7.15
CA ALA A 25 -12.29 2.75 -8.17
C ALA A 25 -13.78 2.62 -8.57
N ALA A 26 -14.36 1.42 -8.47
CA ALA A 26 -15.78 1.18 -8.74
C ALA A 26 -16.68 1.61 -7.57
N PHE A 27 -16.16 1.58 -6.34
CA PHE A 27 -16.90 1.90 -5.12
C PHE A 27 -16.13 2.95 -4.32
N GLU A 28 -16.48 4.22 -4.47
CA GLU A 28 -15.80 5.37 -3.83
C GLU A 28 -15.56 5.21 -2.31
N VAL A 29 -16.47 4.52 -1.62
CA VAL A 29 -16.35 4.24 -0.17
C VAL A 29 -15.16 3.31 0.15
N LEU A 30 -14.68 2.54 -0.83
CA LEU A 30 -13.62 1.55 -0.64
C LEU A 30 -12.23 2.03 -1.07
N ASP A 31 -12.07 3.28 -1.47
CA ASP A 31 -10.82 3.82 -2.01
C ASP A 31 -9.60 3.50 -1.12
N ILE A 32 -9.59 4.01 0.10
CA ILE A 32 -8.50 3.80 1.07
C ILE A 32 -8.36 2.32 1.43
N THR A 33 -9.48 1.63 1.64
CA THR A 33 -9.48 0.21 2.02
C THR A 33 -8.86 -0.66 0.92
N SER A 34 -9.16 -0.39 -0.34
CA SER A 34 -8.62 -1.11 -1.49
C SER A 34 -7.11 -0.89 -1.64
N ALA A 35 -6.64 0.35 -1.44
CA ALA A 35 -5.22 0.69 -1.46
C ALA A 35 -4.46 -0.01 -0.32
N ILE A 36 -5.04 -0.07 0.88
CA ILE A 36 -4.49 -0.80 2.02
C ILE A 36 -4.41 -2.31 1.72
N LEU A 37 -5.47 -2.92 1.18
CA LEU A 37 -5.48 -4.35 0.83
C LEU A 37 -4.44 -4.68 -0.25
N ALA A 38 -4.35 -3.86 -1.30
CA ALA A 38 -3.33 -4.00 -2.34
C ALA A 38 -1.91 -3.90 -1.75
N SER A 39 -1.70 -3.00 -0.79
CA SER A 39 -0.43 -2.83 -0.09
C SER A 39 -0.08 -4.00 0.83
N LEU A 40 -1.07 -4.68 1.42
CA LEU A 40 -0.86 -5.91 2.17
C LEU A 40 -0.46 -7.07 1.27
N MET A 41 -0.97 -7.14 0.03
CA MET A 41 -0.50 -8.11 -0.96
C MET A 41 0.97 -7.86 -1.32
N LEU A 42 1.36 -6.60 -1.49
CA LEU A 42 2.75 -6.22 -1.70
C LEU A 42 3.65 -6.61 -0.52
N LEU A 43 3.16 -6.51 0.71
CA LEU A 43 3.90 -6.99 1.89
C LEU A 43 4.20 -8.49 1.79
N ILE A 44 3.26 -9.31 1.34
CA ILE A 44 3.49 -10.75 1.11
C ILE A 44 4.63 -10.95 0.09
N ALA A 45 4.60 -10.22 -1.02
CA ALA A 45 5.69 -10.27 -2.01
C ALA A 45 7.04 -9.86 -1.41
N HIS A 46 7.04 -8.85 -0.54
CA HIS A 46 8.25 -8.38 0.14
C HIS A 46 8.82 -9.42 1.12
N GLU A 47 7.98 -10.10 1.89
CA GLU A 47 8.42 -11.13 2.85
C GLU A 47 9.00 -12.37 2.14
N GLU A 48 8.46 -12.77 0.99
CA GLU A 48 8.94 -13.95 0.26
C GLU A 48 10.10 -13.63 -0.72
N LEU A 49 10.07 -12.50 -1.40
CA LEU A 49 11.00 -12.19 -2.50
C LEU A 49 11.78 -10.87 -2.30
N LYS A 50 11.66 -10.24 -1.15
CA LYS A 50 12.40 -9.03 -0.74
C LYS A 50 12.46 -7.96 -1.85
N GLY A 51 13.64 -7.67 -2.39
CA GLY A 51 13.85 -6.60 -3.38
C GLY A 51 13.01 -6.72 -4.66
N LYS A 52 12.52 -7.93 -5.02
CA LYS A 52 11.62 -8.10 -6.18
C LYS A 52 10.21 -7.55 -5.94
N ALA A 53 9.83 -7.30 -4.70
CA ALA A 53 8.56 -6.64 -4.38
C ALA A 53 8.46 -5.23 -4.97
N VAL A 54 9.58 -4.55 -5.18
CA VAL A 54 9.60 -3.25 -5.87
C VAL A 54 9.04 -3.36 -7.29
N LEU A 55 9.32 -4.47 -8.00
CA LEU A 55 8.73 -4.71 -9.32
C LEU A 55 7.20 -4.85 -9.25
N VAL A 56 6.69 -5.58 -8.23
CA VAL A 56 5.24 -5.69 -8.00
C VAL A 56 4.63 -4.32 -7.77
N TYR A 57 5.26 -3.50 -6.91
CA TYR A 57 4.80 -2.14 -6.65
C TYR A 57 4.72 -1.31 -7.94
N LEU A 58 5.81 -1.28 -8.73
CA LEU A 58 5.86 -0.50 -9.96
C LEU A 58 4.85 -0.99 -11.00
N VAL A 59 4.78 -2.31 -11.23
CA VAL A 59 3.84 -2.89 -12.20
C VAL A 59 2.40 -2.63 -11.78
N THR A 60 2.06 -2.82 -10.51
CA THR A 60 0.71 -2.54 -10.01
C THR A 60 0.40 -1.04 -10.10
N ALA A 61 1.35 -0.16 -9.79
CA ALA A 61 1.16 1.29 -9.93
C ALA A 61 0.92 1.71 -11.39
N VAL A 62 1.65 1.12 -12.35
CA VAL A 62 1.43 1.37 -13.79
C VAL A 62 0.07 0.87 -14.22
N ILE A 63 -0.30 -0.37 -13.85
CA ILE A 63 -1.61 -0.94 -14.19
C ILE A 63 -2.73 -0.08 -13.57
N SER A 64 -2.62 0.30 -12.31
CA SER A 64 -3.61 1.16 -11.67
C SER A 64 -3.68 2.56 -12.31
N GLY A 65 -2.54 3.13 -12.70
CA GLY A 65 -2.50 4.39 -13.42
C GLY A 65 -3.19 4.35 -14.80
N LEU A 66 -3.13 3.23 -15.51
CA LEU A 66 -3.74 3.10 -16.83
C LEU A 66 -5.25 2.80 -16.77
N TYR A 67 -5.67 1.89 -15.87
CA TYR A 67 -7.05 1.39 -15.85
C TYR A 67 -7.89 2.02 -14.75
N VAL A 68 -7.34 2.15 -13.55
CA VAL A 68 -8.07 2.67 -12.38
C VAL A 68 -8.28 4.17 -12.50
N PHE A 69 -7.28 4.89 -13.06
CA PHE A 69 -7.35 6.33 -13.24
C PHE A 69 -8.49 6.78 -14.18
N ALA A 70 -8.92 5.90 -15.11
CA ALA A 70 -10.05 6.18 -15.98
C ALA A 70 -11.42 6.20 -15.25
N PHE A 71 -11.53 5.55 -14.10
CA PHE A 71 -12.74 5.51 -13.27
C PHE A 71 -12.65 6.48 -12.09
N SER A 72 -11.68 6.27 -11.22
CA SER A 72 -11.36 7.16 -10.10
C SER A 72 -9.83 7.14 -9.87
N PRO A 73 -9.16 8.29 -9.90
CA PRO A 73 -7.72 8.34 -9.69
C PRO A 73 -7.32 8.14 -8.22
N LEU A 74 -8.24 8.29 -7.25
CA LEU A 74 -7.94 8.25 -5.81
C LEU A 74 -7.28 6.94 -5.37
N PRO A 75 -7.81 5.74 -5.66
CA PRO A 75 -7.19 4.49 -5.23
C PRO A 75 -5.78 4.30 -5.77
N ALA A 76 -5.49 4.79 -6.98
CA ALA A 76 -4.16 4.71 -7.57
C ALA A 76 -3.16 5.61 -6.82
N VAL A 77 -3.58 6.84 -6.50
CA VAL A 77 -2.75 7.78 -5.73
C VAL A 77 -2.53 7.26 -4.31
N GLU A 78 -3.55 6.76 -3.67
CA GLU A 78 -3.46 6.20 -2.33
C GLU A 78 -2.59 4.93 -2.31
N TYR A 79 -2.69 4.07 -3.33
CA TYR A 79 -1.80 2.93 -3.46
C TYR A 79 -0.34 3.37 -3.64
N ALA A 80 -0.06 4.45 -4.35
CA ALA A 80 1.30 4.96 -4.46
C ALA A 80 1.88 5.32 -3.08
N ILE A 81 1.05 5.84 -2.17
CA ILE A 81 1.42 6.18 -0.80
C ILE A 81 1.49 4.91 0.07
N PHE A 82 0.38 4.20 0.23
CA PHE A 82 0.32 3.03 1.12
C PHE A 82 1.21 1.88 0.66
N GLY A 83 1.36 1.64 -0.66
CA GLY A 83 2.21 0.59 -1.21
C GLY A 83 3.70 0.85 -1.02
N LEU A 84 4.12 2.10 -0.95
CA LEU A 84 5.51 2.45 -0.69
C LEU A 84 5.92 2.10 0.75
N TYR A 85 5.01 2.19 1.71
CA TYR A 85 5.31 1.99 3.12
C TYR A 85 5.82 0.59 3.48
N PRO A 86 5.22 -0.54 3.03
CA PRO A 86 5.76 -1.88 3.26
C PRO A 86 7.19 -2.09 2.74
N LEU A 87 7.60 -1.35 1.70
CA LEU A 87 8.94 -1.42 1.14
C LEU A 87 9.96 -0.63 1.96
N ILE A 88 9.55 0.52 2.51
CA ILE A 88 10.41 1.42 3.30
C ILE A 88 10.48 0.98 4.77
N LYS A 89 9.40 0.46 5.34
CA LYS A 89 9.31 0.08 6.75
C LYS A 89 10.47 -0.79 7.22
N PRO A 90 10.91 -1.84 6.52
CA PRO A 90 12.05 -2.65 6.95
C PRO A 90 13.37 -1.89 7.01
N LEU A 91 13.51 -0.82 6.23
CA LEU A 91 14.68 0.07 6.27
C LEU A 91 14.61 0.98 7.52
N ILE A 92 13.42 1.54 7.79
CA ILE A 92 13.18 2.35 8.98
C ILE A 92 13.40 1.53 10.26
N ASP A 93 12.88 0.30 10.31
CA ASP A 93 12.99 -0.57 11.49
C ASP A 93 14.43 -1.03 11.79
N LYS A 94 15.36 -0.91 10.82
CA LYS A 94 16.80 -1.16 11.01
C LYS A 94 17.57 0.03 11.59
N THR A 95 16.98 1.23 11.59
CA THR A 95 17.64 2.43 12.11
C THR A 95 17.55 2.50 13.64
N PRO A 96 18.41 3.27 14.32
CA PRO A 96 18.29 3.53 15.75
C PRO A 96 16.89 4.04 16.10
N LYS A 97 16.36 3.64 17.27
CA LYS A 97 14.98 3.92 17.69
C LYS A 97 14.54 5.37 17.49
N VAL A 98 15.38 6.32 17.90
CA VAL A 98 15.07 7.77 17.78
C VAL A 98 14.93 8.18 16.31
N LEU A 99 15.90 7.80 15.47
CA LEU A 99 15.86 8.09 14.04
C LEU A 99 14.70 7.39 13.34
N GLY A 100 14.38 6.15 13.74
CA GLY A 100 13.23 5.41 13.24
C GLY A 100 11.90 6.12 13.51
N TYR A 101 11.71 6.69 14.71
CA TYR A 101 10.51 7.48 15.03
C TYR A 101 10.44 8.78 14.22
N ILE A 102 11.56 9.47 14.03
CA ILE A 102 11.64 10.67 13.20
C ILE A 102 11.27 10.34 11.75
N LEU A 103 11.85 9.30 11.17
CA LEU A 103 11.57 8.88 9.80
C LEU A 103 10.09 8.47 9.61
N LYS A 104 9.49 7.78 10.59
CA LYS A 104 8.06 7.47 10.57
C LYS A 104 7.21 8.74 10.63
N GLY A 105 7.56 9.69 11.51
CA GLY A 105 6.88 10.99 11.60
C GLY A 105 6.96 11.78 10.30
N VAL A 106 8.13 11.85 9.69
CA VAL A 106 8.32 12.49 8.37
C VAL A 106 7.49 11.81 7.29
N TYR A 107 7.47 10.47 7.27
CA TYR A 107 6.66 9.73 6.31
C TYR A 107 5.17 10.00 6.50
N ILE A 108 4.66 9.99 7.73
CA ILE A 108 3.25 10.27 8.05
C ILE A 108 2.88 11.68 7.57
N LEU A 109 3.69 12.68 7.90
CA LEU A 109 3.45 14.06 7.49
C LEU A 109 3.47 14.23 5.96
N ALA A 110 4.50 13.71 5.29
CA ALA A 110 4.61 13.80 3.84
C ALA A 110 3.45 13.09 3.14
N SER A 111 3.09 11.89 3.59
CA SER A 111 2.00 11.10 3.01
C SER A 111 0.64 11.75 3.23
N SER A 112 0.35 12.25 4.43
CA SER A 112 -0.93 12.92 4.71
C SER A 112 -1.07 14.21 3.90
N LEU A 113 -0.02 15.01 3.78
CA LEU A 113 -0.05 16.21 2.93
C LEU A 113 -0.25 15.85 1.45
N THR A 114 0.44 14.83 0.94
CA THR A 114 0.29 14.37 -0.44
C THR A 114 -1.14 13.89 -0.70
N SER A 115 -1.74 13.12 0.21
CA SER A 115 -3.13 12.67 0.10
C SER A 115 -4.12 13.83 0.05
N VAL A 116 -3.95 14.83 0.92
CA VAL A 116 -4.84 16.01 0.95
C VAL A 116 -4.71 16.83 -0.34
N VAL A 117 -3.48 17.04 -0.82
CA VAL A 117 -3.25 17.73 -2.10
C VAL A 117 -3.87 16.97 -3.26
N ALA A 118 -3.74 15.64 -3.28
CA ALA A 118 -4.34 14.81 -4.30
C ALA A 118 -5.87 14.91 -4.30
N ILE A 119 -6.52 14.84 -3.13
CA ILE A 119 -7.98 15.03 -3.00
C ILE A 119 -8.38 16.42 -3.50
N TYR A 120 -7.66 17.46 -3.12
CA TYR A 120 -7.94 18.82 -3.57
C TYR A 120 -7.87 18.96 -5.10
N LEU A 121 -6.89 18.31 -5.73
CA LEU A 121 -6.73 18.36 -7.20
C LEU A 121 -7.78 17.52 -7.93
N ILE A 122 -8.22 16.41 -7.35
CA ILE A 122 -9.16 15.46 -7.98
C ILE A 122 -10.62 15.85 -7.71
N VAL A 123 -10.91 16.25 -6.47
CA VAL A 123 -12.26 16.61 -6.02
C VAL A 123 -12.22 17.96 -5.29
N PRO A 124 -12.05 19.09 -6.01
CA PRO A 124 -11.89 20.41 -5.40
C PRO A 124 -13.03 20.81 -4.46
N SER A 125 -14.26 20.38 -4.75
CA SER A 125 -15.45 20.62 -3.94
C SER A 125 -15.38 20.00 -2.53
N SER A 126 -14.54 19.00 -2.32
CA SER A 126 -14.36 18.36 -1.00
C SER A 126 -13.60 19.23 -0.02
N VAL A 127 -12.85 20.24 -0.49
CA VAL A 127 -11.95 21.05 0.32
C VAL A 127 -12.20 22.54 0.09
N GLU A 128 -13.47 22.95 0.15
CA GLU A 128 -13.86 24.35 -0.06
C GLU A 128 -13.37 25.29 1.06
N LYS A 129 -13.23 24.78 2.27
CA LYS A 129 -12.87 25.59 3.44
C LYS A 129 -11.48 25.22 3.95
N PRO A 130 -10.64 26.23 4.32
CA PRO A 130 -9.25 25.99 4.75
C PRO A 130 -9.10 25.00 5.91
N TYR A 131 -10.06 24.95 6.84
CA TYR A 131 -10.00 24.02 7.96
C TYR A 131 -10.18 22.54 7.54
N MET A 132 -10.80 22.28 6.38
CA MET A 132 -10.96 20.92 5.87
C MET A 132 -9.61 20.29 5.52
N PHE A 133 -8.64 21.06 5.04
CA PHE A 133 -7.26 20.58 4.86
C PHE A 133 -6.68 19.99 6.14
N ALA A 134 -6.84 20.71 7.25
CA ALA A 134 -6.35 20.22 8.54
C ALA A 134 -7.06 18.96 9.00
N ILE A 135 -8.39 18.90 8.83
CA ILE A 135 -9.18 17.71 9.19
C ILE A 135 -8.73 16.49 8.36
N TYR A 136 -8.66 16.62 7.03
CA TYR A 136 -8.21 15.53 6.17
C TYR A 136 -6.77 15.11 6.50
N ALA A 137 -5.86 16.04 6.73
CA ALA A 137 -4.48 15.72 7.10
C ALA A 137 -4.41 14.90 8.40
N ILE A 138 -5.20 15.27 9.41
CA ILE A 138 -5.28 14.53 10.68
C ILE A 138 -5.87 13.13 10.47
N VAL A 139 -6.94 13.01 9.68
CA VAL A 139 -7.56 11.72 9.38
C VAL A 139 -6.58 10.81 8.64
N PHE A 140 -5.92 11.31 7.60
CA PHE A 140 -4.91 10.51 6.89
C PHE A 140 -3.73 10.12 7.76
N ALA A 141 -3.23 11.02 8.61
CA ALA A 141 -2.18 10.69 9.55
C ALA A 141 -2.62 9.56 10.50
N ALA A 142 -3.86 9.60 11.01
CA ALA A 142 -4.41 8.53 11.84
C ALA A 142 -4.51 7.20 11.07
N VAL A 143 -4.97 7.22 9.80
CA VAL A 143 -5.05 6.03 8.94
C VAL A 143 -3.67 5.42 8.71
N ILE A 144 -2.63 6.23 8.46
CA ILE A 144 -1.26 5.72 8.24
C ILE A 144 -0.69 5.11 9.53
N ILE A 145 -0.97 5.70 10.69
CA ILE A 145 -0.58 5.13 11.99
C ILE A 145 -1.25 3.77 12.21
N LEU A 146 -2.56 3.67 11.94
CA LEU A 146 -3.29 2.41 12.02
C LEU A 146 -2.76 1.38 11.03
N PHE A 147 -2.37 1.82 9.83
CA PHE A 147 -1.75 0.96 8.83
C PHE A 147 -0.39 0.42 9.27
N ASP A 148 0.46 1.22 9.94
CA ASP A 148 1.71 0.73 10.53
C ASP A 148 1.48 -0.39 11.54
N LEU A 149 0.47 -0.25 12.40
CA LEU A 149 0.06 -1.29 13.35
C LEU A 149 -0.51 -2.53 12.63
N LEU A 150 -1.31 -2.32 11.59
CA LEU A 150 -1.88 -3.39 10.78
C LEU A 150 -0.80 -4.23 10.10
N ILE A 151 0.22 -3.60 9.52
CA ILE A 151 1.35 -4.31 8.89
C ILE A 151 2.03 -5.26 9.89
N VAL A 152 2.28 -4.81 11.12
CA VAL A 152 2.92 -5.65 12.14
C VAL A 152 2.05 -6.86 12.49
N ARG A 153 0.74 -6.63 12.68
CA ARG A 153 -0.22 -7.72 12.98
C ARG A 153 -0.41 -8.65 11.80
N PHE A 154 -0.54 -8.10 10.60
CA PHE A 154 -0.70 -8.89 9.37
C PHE A 154 0.53 -9.74 9.08
N LYS A 155 1.74 -9.21 9.24
CA LYS A 155 2.98 -9.98 9.10
C LYS A 155 3.00 -11.18 10.04
N ARG A 156 2.61 -11.00 11.31
CA ARG A 156 2.50 -12.10 12.28
C ARG A 156 1.47 -13.14 11.82
N TYR A 157 0.27 -12.69 11.44
CA TYR A 157 -0.80 -13.56 10.94
C TYR A 157 -0.39 -14.33 9.68
N TYR A 158 0.33 -13.66 8.77
CA TYR A 158 0.86 -14.26 7.57
C TYR A 158 1.78 -15.44 7.89
N TYR A 159 2.76 -15.28 8.73
CA TYR A 159 3.69 -16.36 9.08
C TYR A 159 3.02 -17.50 9.85
N PHE A 160 2.12 -17.20 10.79
CA PHE A 160 1.48 -18.24 11.60
C PHE A 160 0.40 -19.04 10.86
N LYS A 161 -0.34 -18.42 9.96
CA LYS A 161 -1.53 -19.05 9.36
C LYS A 161 -1.52 -19.05 7.84
N LEU A 162 -1.40 -17.87 7.20
CA LEU A 162 -1.58 -17.74 5.75
C LEU A 162 -0.52 -18.50 4.96
N ARG A 163 0.74 -18.41 5.34
CA ARG A 163 1.86 -19.06 4.65
C ARG A 163 1.69 -20.57 4.55
N GLY A 164 1.26 -21.21 5.66
CA GLY A 164 0.97 -22.65 5.69
C GLY A 164 -0.28 -23.03 4.89
N MET A 165 -1.35 -22.24 5.02
CA MET A 165 -2.62 -22.48 4.33
C MET A 165 -2.48 -22.34 2.80
N LEU A 166 -1.75 -21.35 2.33
CA LEU A 166 -1.48 -21.11 0.90
C LEU A 166 -0.37 -22.02 0.35
N ARG A 167 0.22 -22.88 1.18
CA ARG A 167 1.31 -23.79 0.81
C ARG A 167 2.46 -23.12 0.07
N ILE A 168 2.76 -21.89 0.42
CA ILE A 168 3.79 -21.05 -0.25
C ILE A 168 5.15 -21.75 -0.22
N ASP A 169 5.45 -22.48 0.85
CA ASP A 169 6.69 -23.28 0.96
C ASP A 169 6.83 -24.34 -0.16
N ARG A 170 5.70 -24.88 -0.67
CA ARG A 170 5.70 -25.81 -1.80
C ARG A 170 5.85 -25.11 -3.15
N PHE A 171 5.45 -23.86 -3.22
CA PHE A 171 5.55 -23.08 -4.45
C PHE A 171 7.01 -22.76 -4.80
N PHE A 172 7.86 -22.60 -3.79
CA PHE A 172 9.28 -22.29 -3.98
C PHE A 172 10.22 -23.50 -3.88
N LYS A 173 9.75 -24.68 -3.46
CA LYS A 173 10.46 -25.94 -3.57
C LYS A 173 10.38 -26.47 -5.02
#